data_6ec431265e4caf688f7f6d976084cdce
#
_entry.id   6ec431265e4caf688f7f6d976084cdce
#
_cell.length_a   1.000
_cell.length_b   1.000
_cell.length_c   1.000
_cell.angle_alpha   90.00
_cell.angle_beta   90.00
_cell.angle_gamma   90.00
#
_symmetry.space_group_name_H-M   'P 1'
#
loop_
_entity.id
_entity.type
_entity.pdbx_description
1 polymer ?
#
loop_
_entity_poly.entity_id
_entity_poly.type
_entity_poly.pdbx_seq_one_letter_code
_entity_poly.pdbx_strand_id
1 'polypeptide(L)'
;MAKYLVIVESPAKVKTIKKFLGKNYEVMASNGHVRDLPKSSLGIDVDGDFEPKYITIRGKGEILAKLRKEAKKADKIYLATDPDREGEAISWHLLHALKLEGKDVSRISFNEITKNAVKESLKHPRKIDMDLVDAQQARRVLDRIVGYKISPLLWAKVKRGLSAGRVQSVALRIICDREDEINAFIPEAVSYTHLRAHETRGNLV
;
A
#
# COMPACT_ATOMS: atom_id res chain seq x y z
N MET A 1 18.56 -15.28 -22.24
CA MET A 1 18.21 -14.82 -20.87
C MET A 1 17.35 -13.58 -20.99
N ALA A 2 16.43 -13.33 -20.04
CA ALA A 2 15.65 -12.10 -20.06
C ALA A 2 16.57 -10.89 -19.76
N LYS A 3 16.45 -9.84 -20.59
CA LYS A 3 17.24 -8.62 -20.43
C LYS A 3 16.68 -7.69 -19.34
N TYR A 4 15.39 -7.78 -19.08
CA TYR A 4 14.67 -6.87 -18.22
C TYR A 4 13.99 -7.62 -17.08
N LEU A 5 14.11 -7.09 -15.86
CA LEU A 5 13.38 -7.57 -14.70
C LEU A 5 12.26 -6.58 -14.35
N VAL A 6 11.03 -7.07 -14.25
CA VAL A 6 9.88 -6.28 -13.78
C VAL A 6 9.45 -6.82 -12.44
N ILE A 7 9.47 -5.97 -11.41
CA ILE A 7 9.05 -6.34 -10.06
C ILE A 7 7.69 -5.70 -9.77
N VAL A 8 6.69 -6.54 -9.51
CA VAL A 8 5.34 -6.15 -9.12
C VAL A 8 5.10 -6.44 -7.64
N GLU A 9 4.07 -5.90 -7.05
CA GLU A 9 3.77 -6.12 -5.62
C GLU A 9 3.08 -7.46 -5.36
N SER A 10 2.25 -7.96 -6.30
CA SER A 10 1.36 -9.10 -6.10
C SER A 10 1.64 -10.23 -7.10
N PRO A 11 1.64 -11.51 -6.66
CA PRO A 11 1.77 -12.67 -7.54
C PRO A 11 0.65 -12.77 -8.58
N ALA A 12 -0.55 -12.27 -8.26
CA ALA A 12 -1.67 -12.28 -9.19
C ALA A 12 -1.38 -11.49 -10.47
N LYS A 13 -0.62 -10.39 -10.36
CA LYS A 13 -0.24 -9.55 -11.51
C LYS A 13 0.83 -10.19 -12.40
N VAL A 14 1.65 -11.10 -11.86
CA VAL A 14 2.82 -11.67 -12.56
C VAL A 14 2.43 -12.36 -13.85
N LYS A 15 1.46 -13.31 -13.80
CA LYS A 15 1.06 -14.10 -14.96
C LYS A 15 0.55 -13.24 -16.12
N THR A 16 -0.28 -12.26 -15.78
CA THR A 16 -0.90 -11.37 -16.77
C THR A 16 0.12 -10.45 -17.41
N ILE A 17 0.97 -9.80 -16.61
CA ILE A 17 1.98 -8.87 -17.11
C ILE A 17 3.05 -9.63 -17.92
N LYS A 18 3.49 -10.81 -17.48
CA LYS A 18 4.42 -11.65 -18.24
C LYS A 18 3.90 -12.01 -19.61
N LYS A 19 2.59 -12.31 -19.72
CA LYS A 19 1.92 -12.59 -21.00
C LYS A 19 1.93 -11.38 -21.94
N PHE A 20 1.86 -10.16 -21.40
CA PHE A 20 1.86 -8.93 -22.21
C PHE A 20 3.25 -8.53 -22.69
N LEU A 21 4.30 -8.79 -21.90
CA LEU A 21 5.65 -8.31 -22.16
C LEU A 21 6.52 -9.26 -23.00
N GLY A 22 6.23 -10.55 -22.97
CA GLY A 22 6.97 -11.55 -23.77
C GLY A 22 8.31 -12.00 -23.16
N LYS A 23 9.13 -12.69 -23.99
CA LYS A 23 10.29 -13.48 -23.53
C LYS A 23 11.49 -12.67 -23.00
N ASN A 24 11.60 -11.39 -23.38
CA ASN A 24 12.73 -10.53 -22.96
C ASN A 24 12.55 -9.98 -21.53
N TYR A 25 11.38 -10.17 -20.93
CA TYR A 25 11.06 -9.69 -19.60
C TYR A 25 10.86 -10.85 -18.63
N GLU A 26 11.57 -10.83 -17.51
CA GLU A 26 11.23 -11.64 -16.36
C GLU A 26 10.35 -10.82 -15.43
N VAL A 27 9.23 -11.38 -14.98
CA VAL A 27 8.29 -10.70 -14.09
C VAL A 27 8.22 -11.47 -12.79
N MET A 28 8.48 -10.78 -11.68
CA MET A 28 8.47 -11.36 -10.34
C MET A 28 7.66 -10.49 -9.37
N ALA A 29 7.15 -11.11 -8.31
CA ALA A 29 6.44 -10.40 -7.26
C ALA A 29 7.27 -10.26 -5.98
N SER A 30 7.14 -9.12 -5.30
CA SER A 30 7.67 -8.91 -3.94
C SER A 30 6.75 -9.48 -2.85
N ASN A 31 5.50 -9.79 -3.20
CA ASN A 31 4.44 -10.18 -2.28
C ASN A 31 4.18 -9.09 -1.20
N GLY A 32 4.02 -7.86 -1.64
CA GLY A 32 3.82 -6.68 -0.80
C GLY A 32 5.13 -6.14 -0.22
N HIS A 33 5.05 -5.50 0.94
CA HIS A 33 6.22 -4.93 1.61
C HIS A 33 7.26 -5.98 1.98
N VAL A 34 8.53 -5.63 1.81
CA VAL A 34 9.70 -6.47 2.14
C VAL A 34 10.46 -6.00 3.38
N ARG A 35 10.25 -4.74 3.79
CA ARG A 35 10.79 -4.13 5.01
C ARG A 35 9.66 -3.48 5.80
N ASP A 36 9.77 -3.47 7.11
CA ASP A 36 8.86 -2.77 8.01
C ASP A 36 9.59 -2.42 9.31
N LEU A 37 8.94 -1.64 10.17
CA LEU A 37 9.42 -1.36 11.52
C LEU A 37 9.43 -2.63 12.38
N PRO A 38 10.35 -2.76 13.36
CA PRO A 38 10.40 -3.91 14.26
C PRO A 38 9.08 -4.08 14.99
N LYS A 39 8.64 -5.34 15.20
CA LYS A 39 7.39 -5.61 15.94
C LYS A 39 7.55 -5.48 17.46
N SER A 40 8.75 -5.72 17.99
CA SER A 40 9.02 -5.75 19.42
C SER A 40 9.43 -4.41 20.02
N SER A 41 9.66 -3.39 19.21
CA SER A 41 10.09 -2.06 19.65
C SER A 41 9.40 -0.98 18.83
N LEU A 42 9.46 0.25 19.30
CA LEU A 42 8.92 1.41 18.56
C LEU A 42 9.59 1.54 17.19
N GLY A 43 10.92 1.35 17.15
CA GLY A 43 11.70 1.41 15.91
C GLY A 43 11.75 2.81 15.27
N ILE A 44 11.55 3.84 16.06
CA ILE A 44 11.54 5.25 15.65
C ILE A 44 12.29 6.05 16.70
N ASP A 45 13.17 6.92 16.28
CA ASP A 45 13.84 7.89 17.13
C ASP A 45 12.93 9.08 17.38
N VAL A 46 12.21 9.08 18.50
CA VAL A 46 11.24 10.14 18.84
C VAL A 46 11.88 11.38 19.46
N ASP A 47 13.11 11.27 19.93
CA ASP A 47 13.87 12.36 20.55
C ASP A 47 14.77 13.08 19.54
N GLY A 48 14.89 12.53 18.33
CA GLY A 48 15.59 13.10 17.17
C GLY A 48 14.65 13.41 16.01
N ASP A 49 15.06 13.04 14.81
CA ASP A 49 14.36 13.40 13.56
C ASP A 49 13.23 12.43 13.16
N PHE A 50 12.72 11.62 14.08
CA PHE A 50 11.71 10.58 13.83
C PHE A 50 12.14 9.53 12.81
N GLU A 51 13.44 9.32 12.64
CA GLU A 51 13.98 8.39 11.65
C GLU A 51 13.52 6.94 11.92
N PRO A 52 12.90 6.27 10.94
CA PRO A 52 12.41 4.91 11.10
C PRO A 52 13.51 3.88 10.87
N LYS A 53 13.69 2.94 11.79
CA LYS A 53 14.61 1.80 11.66
C LYS A 53 13.93 0.63 10.97
N TYR A 54 14.03 0.55 9.65
CA TYR A 54 13.44 -0.53 8.88
C TYR A 54 14.26 -1.82 8.95
N ILE A 55 13.56 -2.92 9.18
CA ILE A 55 14.11 -4.28 9.13
C ILE A 55 13.43 -5.11 8.05
N THR A 56 14.10 -6.15 7.57
CA THR A 56 13.48 -7.11 6.65
C THR A 56 12.36 -7.87 7.39
N ILE A 57 11.19 -7.93 6.78
CA ILE A 57 10.06 -8.68 7.33
C ILE A 57 10.40 -10.18 7.38
N ARG A 58 10.12 -10.81 8.54
CA ARG A 58 10.31 -12.25 8.72
C ARG A 58 9.56 -13.04 7.64
N GLY A 59 10.24 -14.00 7.01
CA GLY A 59 9.71 -14.80 5.90
C GLY A 59 9.92 -14.21 4.51
N LYS A 60 10.45 -12.98 4.39
CA LYS A 60 10.73 -12.36 3.08
C LYS A 60 12.15 -12.66 2.54
N GLY A 61 12.99 -13.34 3.33
CA GLY A 61 14.37 -13.62 2.94
C GLY A 61 14.52 -14.40 1.64
N GLU A 62 13.71 -15.46 1.45
CA GLU A 62 13.75 -16.27 0.21
C GLU A 62 13.33 -15.48 -1.03
N ILE A 63 12.28 -14.66 -0.91
CA ILE A 63 11.81 -13.82 -2.02
C ILE A 63 12.89 -12.81 -2.39
N LEU A 64 13.48 -12.14 -1.39
CA LEU A 64 14.58 -11.20 -1.60
C LEU A 64 15.81 -11.87 -2.23
N ALA A 65 16.14 -13.10 -1.82
CA ALA A 65 17.24 -13.86 -2.41
C ALA A 65 16.97 -14.17 -3.90
N LYS A 66 15.77 -14.61 -4.24
CA LYS A 66 15.35 -14.86 -5.62
C LYS A 66 15.38 -13.57 -6.46
N LEU A 67 14.82 -12.49 -5.94
CA LEU A 67 14.82 -11.19 -6.60
C LEU A 67 16.25 -10.67 -6.84
N ARG A 68 17.15 -10.79 -5.84
CA ARG A 68 18.57 -10.41 -6.00
C ARG A 68 19.28 -11.21 -7.08
N LYS A 69 18.99 -12.52 -7.15
CA LYS A 69 19.60 -13.41 -8.17
C LYS A 69 19.20 -12.96 -9.57
N GLU A 70 17.95 -12.67 -9.80
CA GLU A 70 17.46 -12.21 -11.11
C GLU A 70 17.85 -10.75 -11.40
N ALA A 71 17.84 -9.88 -10.39
CA ALA A 71 18.31 -8.49 -10.53
C ALA A 71 19.79 -8.39 -10.94
N LYS A 72 20.63 -9.36 -10.52
CA LYS A 72 22.05 -9.41 -10.96
C LYS A 72 22.22 -9.71 -12.44
N LYS A 73 21.30 -10.49 -13.02
CA LYS A 73 21.32 -10.93 -14.43
C LYS A 73 20.68 -9.91 -15.38
N ALA A 74 19.82 -9.06 -14.85
CA ALA A 74 19.09 -8.10 -15.65
C ALA A 74 19.94 -6.87 -15.97
N ASP A 75 19.83 -6.38 -17.20
CA ASP A 75 20.46 -5.15 -17.66
C ASP A 75 19.73 -3.93 -17.09
N LYS A 76 18.40 -4.01 -17.02
CA LYS A 76 17.52 -2.95 -16.48
C LYS A 76 16.41 -3.54 -15.62
N ILE A 77 16.03 -2.81 -14.56
CA ILE A 77 15.01 -3.22 -13.59
C ILE A 77 13.88 -2.19 -13.59
N TYR A 78 12.66 -2.68 -13.72
CA TYR A 78 11.46 -1.88 -13.60
C TYR A 78 10.72 -2.22 -12.30
N LEU A 79 10.46 -1.21 -11.49
CA LEU A 79 9.62 -1.31 -10.31
C LEU A 79 8.19 -0.94 -10.70
N ALA A 80 7.30 -1.93 -10.77
CA ALA A 80 5.95 -1.84 -11.35
C ALA A 80 4.88 -2.09 -10.28
N THR A 81 4.99 -1.42 -9.14
CA THR A 81 4.00 -1.45 -8.06
C THR A 81 2.88 -0.44 -8.35
N ASP A 82 1.81 -0.43 -7.57
CA ASP A 82 0.65 0.43 -7.79
C ASP A 82 0.99 1.93 -7.79
N PRO A 83 0.21 2.76 -8.48
CA PRO A 83 0.46 4.19 -8.64
C PRO A 83 -0.02 5.00 -7.42
N ASP A 84 0.24 4.50 -6.22
CA ASP A 84 -0.09 5.16 -4.97
C ASP A 84 1.15 5.25 -4.04
N ARG A 85 1.00 5.92 -2.90
CA ARG A 85 2.08 6.07 -1.93
C ARG A 85 2.57 4.73 -1.35
N GLU A 86 1.69 3.72 -1.21
CA GLU A 86 2.08 2.39 -0.72
C GLU A 86 2.96 1.68 -1.76
N GLY A 87 2.57 1.73 -3.05
CA GLY A 87 3.37 1.19 -4.14
C GLY A 87 4.71 1.91 -4.30
N GLU A 88 4.75 3.23 -4.09
CA GLU A 88 5.98 4.01 -4.13
C GLU A 88 6.94 3.61 -3.00
N ALA A 89 6.42 3.46 -1.78
CA ALA A 89 7.19 2.97 -0.64
C ALA A 89 7.70 1.53 -0.83
N ILE A 90 6.89 0.63 -1.41
CA ILE A 90 7.33 -0.73 -1.74
C ILE A 90 8.50 -0.68 -2.73
N SER A 91 8.42 0.15 -3.76
CA SER A 91 9.49 0.35 -4.74
C SER A 91 10.78 0.86 -4.09
N TRP A 92 10.67 1.86 -3.22
CA TRP A 92 11.79 2.41 -2.45
C TRP A 92 12.41 1.37 -1.52
N HIS A 93 11.59 0.61 -0.79
CA HIS A 93 12.07 -0.48 0.06
C HIS A 93 12.78 -1.59 -0.73
N LEU A 94 12.29 -1.91 -1.94
CA LEU A 94 12.93 -2.88 -2.83
C LEU A 94 14.29 -2.40 -3.31
N LEU A 95 14.41 -1.13 -3.71
CA LEU A 95 15.68 -0.54 -4.13
C LEU A 95 16.76 -0.74 -3.06
N HIS A 96 16.47 -0.38 -1.81
CA HIS A 96 17.40 -0.56 -0.69
C HIS A 96 17.61 -2.04 -0.29
N ALA A 97 16.51 -2.82 -0.18
CA ALA A 97 16.61 -4.22 0.25
C ALA A 97 17.38 -5.10 -0.73
N LEU A 98 17.30 -4.81 -2.01
CA LEU A 98 18.01 -5.53 -3.07
C LEU A 98 19.41 -4.94 -3.36
N LYS A 99 19.75 -3.79 -2.76
CA LYS A 99 21.03 -3.06 -2.99
C LYS A 99 21.20 -2.76 -4.48
N LEU A 100 20.22 -2.06 -5.06
CA LEU A 100 20.19 -1.75 -6.49
C LEU A 100 20.83 -0.39 -6.82
N GLU A 101 21.46 0.26 -5.84
CA GLU A 101 22.20 1.49 -6.05
C GLU A 101 23.31 1.23 -7.09
N GLY A 102 23.33 2.06 -8.14
CA GLY A 102 24.28 1.91 -9.26
C GLY A 102 23.80 1.01 -10.41
N LYS A 103 22.62 0.42 -10.33
CA LYS A 103 21.98 -0.27 -11.46
C LYS A 103 20.98 0.65 -12.18
N ASP A 104 20.68 0.33 -13.44
CA ASP A 104 19.59 1.02 -14.18
C ASP A 104 18.23 0.55 -13.65
N VAL A 105 17.69 1.32 -12.72
CA VAL A 105 16.39 1.08 -12.09
C VAL A 105 15.45 2.20 -12.44
N SER A 106 14.27 1.85 -12.91
CA SER A 106 13.22 2.81 -13.25
C SER A 106 11.90 2.40 -12.62
N ARG A 107 11.12 3.38 -12.22
CA ARG A 107 9.74 3.22 -11.78
C ARG A 107 8.80 3.28 -12.98
N ILE A 108 7.86 2.37 -13.09
CA ILE A 108 6.73 2.42 -14.01
C ILE A 108 5.43 2.27 -13.23
N SER A 109 4.38 2.95 -13.67
CA SER A 109 3.06 2.87 -13.06
C SER A 109 1.98 2.82 -14.13
N PHE A 110 0.92 2.10 -13.85
CA PHE A 110 -0.25 1.97 -14.70
C PHE A 110 -1.49 1.82 -13.81
N ASN A 111 -2.59 2.42 -14.21
CA ASN A 111 -3.85 2.41 -13.46
C ASN A 111 -4.69 1.18 -13.74
N GLU A 112 -4.40 0.46 -14.84
CA GLU A 112 -5.10 -0.75 -15.25
C GLU A 112 -4.12 -1.79 -15.79
N ILE A 113 -4.46 -3.08 -15.65
CA ILE A 113 -3.62 -4.18 -16.12
C ILE A 113 -4.07 -4.60 -17.51
N THR A 114 -3.94 -3.69 -18.48
CA THR A 114 -4.15 -3.97 -19.90
C THR A 114 -2.81 -4.04 -20.63
N LYS A 115 -2.80 -4.73 -21.78
CA LYS A 115 -1.59 -4.85 -22.60
C LYS A 115 -1.06 -3.49 -23.07
N ASN A 116 -1.97 -2.58 -23.40
CA ASN A 116 -1.62 -1.25 -23.87
C ASN A 116 -1.05 -0.38 -22.75
N ALA A 117 -1.73 -0.31 -21.60
CA ALA A 117 -1.28 0.47 -20.46
C ALA A 117 0.10 0.01 -19.95
N VAL A 118 0.32 -1.32 -19.84
CA VAL A 118 1.62 -1.87 -19.41
C VAL A 118 2.72 -1.57 -20.44
N LYS A 119 2.45 -1.68 -21.74
CA LYS A 119 3.45 -1.35 -22.76
C LYS A 119 3.75 0.14 -22.84
N GLU A 120 2.72 0.98 -22.66
CA GLU A 120 2.88 2.43 -22.67
C GLU A 120 3.70 2.91 -21.46
N SER A 121 3.46 2.35 -20.28
CA SER A 121 4.23 2.70 -19.08
C SER A 121 5.74 2.41 -19.21
N LEU A 122 6.12 1.41 -20.00
CA LEU A 122 7.53 1.11 -20.28
C LEU A 122 8.21 2.17 -21.15
N LYS A 123 7.45 2.95 -21.93
CA LYS A 123 7.99 4.05 -22.74
C LYS A 123 8.22 5.31 -21.91
N HIS A 124 7.54 5.43 -20.78
CA HIS A 124 7.60 6.59 -19.87
C HIS A 124 8.08 6.20 -18.47
N PRO A 125 9.29 5.63 -18.35
CA PRO A 125 9.85 5.30 -17.05
C PRO A 125 10.21 6.59 -16.29
N ARG A 126 10.03 6.57 -14.98
CA ARG A 126 10.36 7.70 -14.09
C ARG A 126 11.25 7.28 -12.92
N LYS A 127 11.70 8.22 -12.14
CA LYS A 127 12.33 7.96 -10.84
C LYS A 127 11.24 7.65 -9.78
N ILE A 128 11.67 7.11 -8.66
CA ILE A 128 10.82 6.98 -7.48
C ILE A 128 10.46 8.40 -6.99
N ASP A 129 9.19 8.61 -6.70
CA ASP A 129 8.68 9.86 -6.15
C ASP A 129 8.91 9.86 -4.63
N MET A 130 9.90 10.63 -4.19
CA MET A 130 10.27 10.70 -2.77
C MET A 130 9.22 11.38 -1.93
N ASP A 131 8.44 12.31 -2.46
CA ASP A 131 7.37 12.98 -1.71
C ASP A 131 6.27 11.99 -1.31
N LEU A 132 5.93 11.05 -2.22
CA LEU A 132 5.00 9.95 -1.91
C LEU A 132 5.61 8.94 -0.93
N VAL A 133 6.90 8.65 -1.03
CA VAL A 133 7.62 7.79 -0.08
C VAL A 133 7.59 8.41 1.30
N ASP A 134 7.90 9.69 1.41
CA ASP A 134 7.94 10.42 2.69
C ASP A 134 6.53 10.56 3.30
N ALA A 135 5.51 10.78 2.47
CA ALA A 135 4.13 10.77 2.91
C ALA A 135 3.70 9.42 3.50
N GLN A 136 4.14 8.31 2.89
CA GLN A 136 3.89 6.96 3.42
C GLN A 136 4.67 6.72 4.71
N GLN A 137 5.94 7.11 4.76
CA GLN A 137 6.79 6.98 5.95
C GLN A 137 6.22 7.78 7.13
N ALA A 138 5.83 9.04 6.91
CA ALA A 138 5.22 9.89 7.94
C ALA A 138 3.93 9.25 8.49
N ARG A 139 3.07 8.73 7.62
CA ARG A 139 1.88 7.98 8.04
C ARG A 139 2.25 6.75 8.87
N ARG A 140 3.23 5.96 8.42
CA ARG A 140 3.67 4.74 9.10
C ARG A 140 4.24 5.04 10.49
N VAL A 141 5.06 6.09 10.59
CA VAL A 141 5.64 6.59 11.83
C VAL A 141 4.54 7.05 12.79
N LEU A 142 3.61 7.88 12.32
CA LEU A 142 2.50 8.37 13.13
C LEU A 142 1.62 7.24 13.67
N ASP A 143 1.20 6.31 12.82
CA ASP A 143 0.38 5.17 13.23
C ASP A 143 1.10 4.29 14.26
N ARG A 144 2.43 4.16 14.13
CA ARG A 144 3.27 3.42 15.09
C ARG A 144 3.34 4.14 16.45
N ILE A 145 3.61 5.44 16.47
CA ILE A 145 3.71 6.23 17.71
C ILE A 145 2.38 6.20 18.45
N VAL A 146 1.27 6.49 17.74
CA VAL A 146 -0.08 6.49 18.33
C VAL A 146 -0.40 5.11 18.92
N GLY A 147 -0.21 4.04 18.15
CA GLY A 147 -0.48 2.68 18.60
C GLY A 147 0.32 2.28 19.83
N TYR A 148 1.63 2.54 19.83
CA TYR A 148 2.52 2.11 20.91
C TYR A 148 2.42 2.95 22.18
N LYS A 149 2.09 4.24 22.07
CA LYS A 149 1.95 5.12 23.24
C LYS A 149 0.56 5.06 23.86
N ILE A 150 -0.49 4.94 23.06
CA ILE A 150 -1.87 4.99 23.56
C ILE A 150 -2.43 3.60 23.93
N SER A 151 -2.07 2.53 23.20
CA SER A 151 -2.57 1.19 23.54
C SER A 151 -2.25 0.74 24.98
N PRO A 152 -1.03 0.96 25.52
CA PRO A 152 -0.75 0.65 26.91
C PRO A 152 -1.61 1.42 27.90
N LEU A 153 -1.96 2.67 27.60
CA LEU A 153 -2.87 3.47 28.42
C LEU A 153 -4.28 2.86 28.45
N LEU A 154 -4.78 2.39 27.32
CA LEU A 154 -6.03 1.65 27.25
C LEU A 154 -5.99 0.36 28.06
N TRP A 155 -4.86 -0.36 28.03
CA TRP A 155 -4.70 -1.60 28.81
C TRP A 155 -4.73 -1.33 30.32
N ALA A 156 -4.15 -0.22 30.77
CA ALA A 156 -4.12 0.15 32.17
C ALA A 156 -5.46 0.70 32.68
N LYS A 157 -6.21 1.43 31.84
CA LYS A 157 -7.41 2.16 32.26
C LYS A 157 -8.72 1.49 31.89
N VAL A 158 -8.73 0.65 30.84
CA VAL A 158 -9.96 0.04 30.30
C VAL A 158 -9.84 -1.50 30.33
N LYS A 159 -9.12 -2.09 29.39
CA LYS A 159 -8.98 -3.56 29.27
C LYS A 159 -7.74 -3.94 28.47
N ARG A 160 -7.05 -5.01 28.89
CA ARG A 160 -5.95 -5.60 28.11
C ARG A 160 -6.42 -6.11 26.75
N GLY A 161 -5.57 -5.94 25.72
CA GLY A 161 -5.83 -6.39 24.35
C GLY A 161 -6.54 -5.36 23.47
N LEU A 162 -6.95 -4.19 24.01
CA LEU A 162 -7.44 -3.08 23.23
C LEU A 162 -6.30 -2.45 22.41
N SER A 163 -6.62 -1.92 21.26
CA SER A 163 -5.66 -1.24 20.38
C SER A 163 -6.15 0.16 20.06
N ALA A 164 -5.27 1.15 20.26
CA ALA A 164 -5.50 2.49 19.77
C ALA A 164 -4.97 2.64 18.35
N GLY A 165 -5.67 3.38 17.52
CA GLY A 165 -5.24 3.65 16.16
C GLY A 165 -5.97 4.86 15.58
N ARG A 166 -5.25 5.64 14.82
CA ARG A 166 -5.75 6.89 14.23
C ARG A 166 -6.97 6.66 13.34
N VAL A 167 -6.91 5.67 12.46
CA VAL A 167 -7.99 5.35 11.53
C VAL A 167 -9.21 4.77 12.26
N GLN A 168 -9.01 3.81 13.16
CA GLN A 168 -10.12 3.17 13.90
C GLN A 168 -10.83 4.14 14.84
N SER A 169 -10.12 5.11 15.42
CA SER A 169 -10.75 6.11 16.29
C SER A 169 -11.66 7.05 15.51
N VAL A 170 -11.22 7.51 14.33
CA VAL A 170 -12.05 8.34 13.44
C VAL A 170 -13.26 7.56 12.91
N ALA A 171 -13.05 6.32 12.47
CA ALA A 171 -14.16 5.48 11.98
C ALA A 171 -15.22 5.26 13.07
N LEU A 172 -14.80 4.95 14.30
CA LEU A 172 -15.72 4.82 15.42
C LEU A 172 -16.48 6.13 15.70
N ARG A 173 -15.79 7.27 15.67
CA ARG A 173 -16.42 8.58 15.87
C ARG A 173 -17.52 8.85 14.84
N ILE A 174 -17.24 8.59 13.56
CA ILE A 174 -18.25 8.77 12.49
C ILE A 174 -19.46 7.87 12.72
N ILE A 175 -19.26 6.62 13.18
CA ILE A 175 -20.36 5.70 13.49
C ILE A 175 -21.18 6.23 14.66
N CYS A 176 -20.54 6.69 15.73
CA CYS A 176 -21.24 7.26 16.88
C CYS A 176 -22.05 8.53 16.50
N ASP A 177 -21.43 9.44 15.76
CA ASP A 177 -22.09 10.67 15.31
C ASP A 177 -23.33 10.32 14.45
N ARG A 178 -23.23 9.30 13.59
CA ARG A 178 -24.38 8.83 12.80
C ARG A 178 -25.46 8.17 13.63
N GLU A 179 -25.10 7.41 14.66
CA GLU A 179 -26.03 6.82 15.60
C GLU A 179 -26.79 7.89 16.39
N ASP A 180 -26.08 8.95 16.81
CA ASP A 180 -26.71 10.09 17.49
C ASP A 180 -27.72 10.80 16.57
N GLU A 181 -27.41 10.99 15.28
CA GLU A 181 -28.33 11.53 14.28
C GLU A 181 -29.59 10.64 14.13
N ILE A 182 -29.40 9.30 14.09
CA ILE A 182 -30.52 8.35 13.97
C ILE A 182 -31.42 8.41 15.22
N ASN A 183 -30.81 8.46 16.40
CA ASN A 183 -31.57 8.54 17.66
C ASN A 183 -32.31 9.87 17.85
N ALA A 184 -31.72 10.96 17.29
CA ALA A 184 -32.34 12.29 17.33
C ALA A 184 -33.40 12.49 16.22
N PHE A 185 -33.50 11.58 15.26
CA PHE A 185 -34.44 11.71 14.13
C PHE A 185 -35.88 11.61 14.59
N ILE A 186 -36.64 12.64 14.31
CA ILE A 186 -38.10 12.67 14.52
C ILE A 186 -38.76 12.40 13.16
N PRO A 187 -39.45 11.27 13.00
CA PRO A 187 -40.09 10.96 11.72
C PRO A 187 -41.26 11.89 11.48
N GLU A 188 -41.23 12.66 10.41
CA GLU A 188 -42.35 13.43 9.92
C GLU A 188 -43.14 12.63 8.88
N ALA A 189 -44.41 12.46 9.10
CA ALA A 189 -45.28 11.81 8.13
C ALA A 189 -45.49 12.75 6.93
N VAL A 190 -44.98 12.37 5.77
CA VAL A 190 -45.22 13.12 4.53
C VAL A 190 -46.22 12.35 3.66
N SER A 191 -47.33 12.97 3.37
CA SER A 191 -48.32 12.44 2.42
C SER A 191 -47.99 12.93 1.02
N TYR A 192 -47.62 12.03 0.13
CA TYR A 192 -47.40 12.35 -1.29
C TYR A 192 -48.68 12.10 -2.06
N THR A 193 -49.21 13.13 -2.66
CA THR A 193 -50.37 13.05 -3.58
C THR A 193 -49.98 12.57 -4.99
N HIS A 194 -48.68 12.50 -5.29
CA HIS A 194 -48.15 11.98 -6.54
C HIS A 194 -47.61 10.56 -6.34
N LEU A 195 -48.21 9.61 -7.05
CA LEU A 195 -47.62 8.28 -7.22
C LEU A 195 -46.32 8.39 -8.01
N ARG A 196 -45.24 7.95 -7.41
CA ARG A 196 -43.93 7.81 -8.08
C ARG A 196 -43.94 6.63 -9.03
N ALA A 197 -44.82 6.63 -10.04
CA ALA A 197 -44.96 5.54 -10.99
C ALA A 197 -43.73 5.33 -11.88
N HIS A 198 -42.85 6.31 -11.94
CA HIS A 198 -41.66 6.27 -12.80
C HIS A 198 -40.36 5.78 -12.10
N GLU A 199 -40.38 5.62 -10.80
CA GLU A 199 -39.19 5.16 -10.05
C GLU A 199 -39.11 3.65 -9.87
N THR A 200 -40.13 2.90 -10.25
CA THR A 200 -40.26 1.50 -9.88
C THR A 200 -39.54 0.51 -10.77
N ARG A 201 -38.92 0.90 -11.87
CA ARG A 201 -38.20 -0.02 -12.74
C ARG A 201 -36.72 0.26 -12.92
N GLY A 202 -36.20 1.36 -12.40
CA GLY A 202 -34.77 1.73 -12.53
C GLY A 202 -33.92 1.37 -11.32
N ASN A 203 -34.48 1.14 -10.15
CA ASN A 203 -33.77 0.96 -8.89
C ASN A 203 -33.94 -0.42 -8.25
N LEU A 204 -34.35 -1.42 -9.04
CA LEU A 204 -34.41 -2.82 -8.63
C LEU A 204 -33.29 -3.61 -9.35
N VAL A 205 -32.03 -3.24 -9.05
CA VAL A 205 -30.87 -4.11 -9.30
C VAL A 205 -29.96 -4.00 -8.09
#